data_6b4f1010a8fa4142f4cc722d0d4c8432
#
_entry.id   6b4f1010a8fa4142f4cc722d0d4c8432
#
_cell.length_a   1.000
_cell.length_b   1.000
_cell.length_c   1.000
_cell.angle_alpha   90.00
_cell.angle_beta   90.00
_cell.angle_gamma   90.00
#
_symmetry.space_group_name_H-M   'P 1'
#
loop_
_entity.id
_entity.type
_entity.pdbx_description
1 polymer ?
#
loop_
_entity_poly.entity_id
_entity_poly.type
_entity_poly.pdbx_seq_one_letter_code
_entity_poly.pdbx_strand_id
1 'polypeptide(L)'
;MSAHYPLPKQVSEIFDPTKWRDIAGFEDLTDVTYHRAVSRDENGNCTDKPIVRVAINRPELRNAFRPHTVDELYRTLDHARMSGDVGTVILTGNGPSARDGGWAFCSGGDQRIRGRDGYRYEVEPTQAPEPASSAEKTAESGLQGAPEPIATLDPSGQLASTTARRERIDAARAGRLHILEVQRLIRTMPKVVIAAVPGWAAGGGHSLNVVCDLSIASRQHALFKQTDANVGSFDAGYGSALLARQVGDKRAREIFFLARTYDAETAERWGVVNEVVDHAELENKAIEYGEIVATKSPQAIRMLKFAFNLADDGLAGQQVFAGEATRLAYMTDEAVEGRDSFVNKRPADWSSFPYYF
;
A
#
# COMPACT_ATOMS: atom_id res chain seq x y z
N MET A 1 -23.34 -15.02 -1.80
CA MET A 1 -23.80 -15.80 -0.65
C MET A 1 -23.68 -14.90 0.57
N SER A 2 -24.77 -14.71 1.32
CA SER A 2 -24.69 -13.99 2.60
C SER A 2 -24.18 -14.95 3.68
N ALA A 3 -23.23 -14.49 4.49
CA ALA A 3 -22.68 -15.26 5.60
C ALA A 3 -22.75 -14.43 6.88
N HIS A 4 -22.91 -15.10 8.00
CA HIS A 4 -22.84 -14.43 9.30
C HIS A 4 -21.39 -14.31 9.74
N TYR A 5 -20.90 -13.08 9.87
CA TYR A 5 -19.56 -12.79 10.42
C TYR A 5 -19.67 -12.05 11.75
N PRO A 6 -18.83 -12.37 12.74
CA PRO A 6 -18.76 -11.59 13.96
C PRO A 6 -18.36 -10.15 13.63
N LEU A 7 -18.69 -9.24 14.54
CA LEU A 7 -18.19 -7.87 14.44
C LEU A 7 -16.68 -7.85 14.73
N PRO A 8 -15.88 -7.14 13.91
CA PRO A 8 -14.46 -6.94 14.20
C PRO A 8 -14.29 -6.10 15.48
N LYS A 9 -13.10 -6.16 16.07
CA LYS A 9 -12.76 -5.29 17.19
C LYS A 9 -12.76 -3.82 16.78
N GLN A 10 -13.12 -2.93 17.72
CA GLN A 10 -12.95 -1.49 17.54
C GLN A 10 -11.45 -1.17 17.46
N VAL A 11 -10.97 -0.72 16.30
CA VAL A 11 -9.54 -0.46 16.05
C VAL A 11 -9.22 1.03 15.98
N SER A 12 -10.26 1.87 15.82
CA SER A 12 -10.14 3.33 15.75
C SER A 12 -11.45 3.95 16.21
N GLU A 13 -11.43 5.15 16.76
CA GLU A 13 -12.64 5.83 17.25
C GLU A 13 -13.68 6.05 16.14
N ILE A 14 -13.23 6.37 14.91
CA ILE A 14 -14.11 6.57 13.74
C ILE A 14 -14.41 5.29 12.96
N PHE A 15 -13.88 4.14 13.40
CA PHE A 15 -14.16 2.84 12.80
C PHE A 15 -15.49 2.30 13.27
N ASP A 16 -16.44 2.09 12.38
CA ASP A 16 -17.74 1.47 12.67
C ASP A 16 -17.69 -0.05 12.40
N PRO A 17 -17.60 -0.91 13.44
CA PRO A 17 -17.49 -2.36 13.23
C PRO A 17 -18.65 -2.97 12.44
N THR A 18 -19.80 -2.31 12.38
CA THR A 18 -20.98 -2.82 11.66
C THR A 18 -20.80 -2.79 10.15
N LYS A 19 -19.90 -1.94 9.65
CA LYS A 19 -19.60 -1.74 8.22
C LYS A 19 -18.49 -2.64 7.71
N TRP A 20 -17.82 -3.38 8.60
CA TRP A 20 -16.62 -4.15 8.28
C TRP A 20 -16.71 -5.60 8.78
N ARG A 21 -15.89 -6.45 8.22
CA ARG A 21 -15.56 -7.79 8.73
C ARG A 21 -14.07 -8.04 8.63
N ASP A 22 -13.56 -8.92 9.47
CA ASP A 22 -12.17 -9.39 9.38
C ASP A 22 -11.96 -10.21 8.09
N ILE A 23 -10.74 -10.20 7.59
CA ILE A 23 -10.31 -11.01 6.45
C ILE A 23 -9.46 -12.17 6.99
N ALA A 24 -9.89 -13.39 6.75
CA ALA A 24 -9.19 -14.59 7.22
C ALA A 24 -7.77 -14.70 6.64
N GLY A 25 -6.84 -15.20 7.45
CA GLY A 25 -5.42 -15.35 7.10
C GLY A 25 -4.58 -14.11 7.36
N PHE A 26 -5.13 -13.13 8.09
CA PHE A 26 -4.45 -11.89 8.49
C PHE A 26 -4.58 -11.60 10.00
N GLU A 27 -4.82 -12.64 10.79
CA GLU A 27 -4.97 -12.55 12.24
C GLU A 27 -3.64 -12.26 12.97
N ASP A 28 -2.53 -12.46 12.30
CA ASP A 28 -1.16 -12.25 12.77
C ASP A 28 -0.65 -10.81 12.59
N LEU A 29 -1.43 -9.93 11.97
CA LEU A 29 -1.05 -8.54 11.79
C LEU A 29 -0.99 -7.80 13.14
N THR A 30 0.05 -6.99 13.31
CA THR A 30 0.30 -6.21 14.53
C THR A 30 0.34 -4.71 14.28
N ASP A 31 1.03 -4.29 13.23
CA ASP A 31 1.23 -2.88 12.85
C ASP A 31 0.20 -2.38 11.84
N VAL A 32 -0.59 -3.29 11.26
CA VAL A 32 -1.62 -2.99 10.26
C VAL A 32 -2.93 -3.71 10.64
N THR A 33 -4.06 -3.10 10.32
CA THR A 33 -5.37 -3.78 10.36
C THR A 33 -5.95 -3.88 8.96
N TYR A 34 -6.65 -4.99 8.66
CA TYR A 34 -7.15 -5.30 7.33
C TYR A 34 -8.58 -5.82 7.37
N HIS A 35 -9.52 -5.07 6.78
CA HIS A 35 -10.95 -5.38 6.85
C HIS A 35 -11.61 -5.29 5.48
N ARG A 36 -12.69 -6.06 5.30
CA ARG A 36 -13.59 -6.01 4.15
C ARG A 36 -14.82 -5.20 4.49
N ALA A 37 -15.21 -4.27 3.63
CA ALA A 37 -16.48 -3.57 3.79
C ALA A 37 -17.66 -4.52 3.50
N VAL A 38 -18.72 -4.39 4.30
CA VAL A 38 -19.95 -5.18 4.19
C VAL A 38 -21.18 -4.29 4.32
N SER A 39 -22.30 -4.76 3.75
CA SER A 39 -23.63 -4.38 4.20
C SER A 39 -24.18 -5.51 5.07
N ARG A 40 -24.88 -5.16 6.17
CA ARG A 40 -25.54 -6.11 7.06
C ARG A 40 -27.04 -5.95 6.95
N ASP A 41 -27.77 -7.07 6.86
CA ASP A 41 -29.23 -7.08 6.94
C ASP A 41 -29.71 -7.08 8.40
N GLU A 42 -31.04 -7.01 8.61
CA GLU A 42 -31.68 -7.02 9.92
C GLU A 42 -31.38 -8.30 10.73
N ASN A 43 -30.99 -9.38 10.06
CA ASN A 43 -30.66 -10.67 10.67
C ASN A 43 -29.14 -10.81 10.92
N GLY A 44 -28.33 -9.77 10.62
CA GLY A 44 -26.89 -9.79 10.79
C GLY A 44 -26.12 -10.52 9.68
N ASN A 45 -26.78 -10.93 8.59
CA ASN A 45 -26.09 -11.51 7.45
C ASN A 45 -25.34 -10.43 6.68
N CYS A 46 -24.13 -10.76 6.25
CA CYS A 46 -23.23 -9.84 5.56
C CYS A 46 -23.20 -10.11 4.06
N THR A 47 -23.18 -9.03 3.30
CA THR A 47 -22.85 -9.05 1.87
C THR A 47 -21.59 -8.20 1.67
N ASP A 48 -20.54 -8.79 1.10
CA ASP A 48 -19.28 -8.12 0.83
C ASP A 48 -19.45 -7.00 -0.20
N LYS A 49 -18.90 -5.84 0.10
CA LYS A 49 -18.68 -4.75 -0.86
C LYS A 49 -17.30 -4.89 -1.51
N PRO A 50 -17.08 -4.39 -2.73
CA PRO A 50 -15.78 -4.47 -3.40
C PRO A 50 -14.76 -3.47 -2.82
N ILE A 51 -14.73 -3.29 -1.52
CA ILE A 51 -13.94 -2.30 -0.80
C ILE A 51 -13.21 -2.97 0.35
N VAL A 52 -11.91 -2.72 0.49
CA VAL A 52 -11.13 -3.12 1.66
C VAL A 52 -10.50 -1.90 2.34
N ARG A 53 -10.27 -2.02 3.64
CA ARG A 53 -9.61 -1.03 4.48
C ARG A 53 -8.28 -1.59 4.97
N VAL A 54 -7.21 -0.89 4.67
CA VAL A 54 -5.86 -1.14 5.19
C VAL A 54 -5.49 0.05 6.07
N ALA A 55 -5.20 -0.17 7.33
CA ALA A 55 -4.86 0.92 8.25
C ALA A 55 -3.60 0.63 9.04
N ILE A 56 -2.69 1.61 9.10
CA ILE A 56 -1.55 1.54 10.01
C ILE A 56 -2.07 1.63 11.43
N ASN A 57 -1.59 0.74 12.30
CA ASN A 57 -2.10 0.56 13.67
C ASN A 57 -0.98 0.75 14.71
N ARG A 58 -0.34 1.90 14.66
CA ARG A 58 0.68 2.35 15.63
C ARG A 58 0.36 3.76 16.14
N PRO A 59 -0.86 4.02 16.66
CA PRO A 59 -1.32 5.37 16.98
C PRO A 59 -0.43 6.07 18.03
N GLU A 60 0.16 5.33 18.97
CA GLU A 60 1.09 5.85 19.99
C GLU A 60 2.36 6.48 19.40
N LEU A 61 2.67 6.14 18.17
CA LEU A 61 3.83 6.62 17.39
C LEU A 61 3.39 7.42 16.17
N ARG A 62 2.17 7.96 16.20
CA ARG A 62 1.60 8.68 15.05
C ARG A 62 1.63 7.86 13.75
N ASN A 63 1.43 6.55 13.88
CA ASN A 63 1.45 5.63 12.74
C ASN A 63 2.76 5.70 11.92
N ALA A 64 3.89 5.99 12.60
CA ALA A 64 5.21 5.89 11.98
C ALA A 64 5.47 4.45 11.53
N PHE A 65 5.92 4.26 10.28
CA PHE A 65 6.22 2.93 9.78
C PHE A 65 7.63 2.48 10.16
N ARG A 66 7.78 1.20 10.42
CA ARG A 66 9.04 0.45 10.56
C ARG A 66 9.09 -0.66 9.50
N PRO A 67 10.22 -1.36 9.31
CA PRO A 67 10.29 -2.43 8.30
C PRO A 67 9.16 -3.46 8.41
N HIS A 68 8.81 -3.87 9.62
CA HIS A 68 7.69 -4.78 9.87
C HIS A 68 6.33 -4.19 9.41
N THR A 69 6.06 -2.92 9.71
CA THR A 69 4.85 -2.23 9.21
C THR A 69 4.80 -2.24 7.68
N VAL A 70 5.95 -2.04 7.03
CA VAL A 70 6.05 -2.03 5.56
C VAL A 70 5.78 -3.41 4.98
N ASP A 71 6.29 -4.48 5.61
CA ASP A 71 6.00 -5.87 5.20
C ASP A 71 4.50 -6.18 5.30
N GLU A 72 3.84 -5.78 6.39
CA GLU A 72 2.40 -5.97 6.57
C GLU A 72 1.57 -5.13 5.60
N LEU A 73 1.96 -3.88 5.34
CA LEU A 73 1.33 -3.05 4.30
C LEU A 73 1.45 -3.69 2.92
N TYR A 74 2.64 -4.17 2.57
CA TYR A 74 2.85 -4.82 1.28
C TYR A 74 1.99 -6.08 1.16
N ARG A 75 1.97 -6.94 2.18
CA ARG A 75 1.19 -8.18 2.22
C ARG A 75 -0.31 -7.92 2.04
N THR A 76 -0.87 -6.95 2.75
CA THR A 76 -2.31 -6.62 2.69
C THR A 76 -2.70 -5.96 1.37
N LEU A 77 -1.89 -5.05 0.87
CA LEU A 77 -2.11 -4.38 -0.42
C LEU A 77 -1.95 -5.35 -1.60
N ASP A 78 -0.98 -6.27 -1.54
CA ASP A 78 -0.79 -7.28 -2.59
C ASP A 78 -1.95 -8.29 -2.60
N HIS A 79 -2.44 -8.70 -1.44
CA HIS A 79 -3.66 -9.51 -1.35
C HIS A 79 -4.86 -8.78 -1.98
N ALA A 80 -5.06 -7.49 -1.64
CA ALA A 80 -6.12 -6.68 -2.25
C ALA A 80 -5.95 -6.58 -3.78
N ARG A 81 -4.72 -6.41 -4.27
CA ARG A 81 -4.40 -6.38 -5.70
C ARG A 81 -4.79 -7.67 -6.41
N MET A 82 -4.52 -8.82 -5.79
CA MET A 82 -4.79 -10.13 -6.35
C MET A 82 -6.25 -10.57 -6.22
N SER A 83 -7.01 -9.97 -5.31
CA SER A 83 -8.43 -10.32 -5.08
C SER A 83 -9.33 -9.80 -6.21
N GLY A 84 -9.95 -10.71 -6.97
CA GLY A 84 -10.79 -10.37 -8.13
C GLY A 84 -12.10 -9.65 -7.78
N ASP A 85 -12.52 -9.72 -6.53
CA ASP A 85 -13.74 -9.12 -5.99
C ASP A 85 -13.51 -7.80 -5.23
N VAL A 86 -12.25 -7.29 -5.22
CA VAL A 86 -11.88 -5.98 -4.68
C VAL A 86 -11.71 -4.99 -5.83
N GLY A 87 -12.36 -3.84 -5.75
CA GLY A 87 -12.23 -2.71 -6.69
C GLY A 87 -11.51 -1.51 -6.08
N THR A 88 -11.66 -1.31 -4.76
CA THR A 88 -11.15 -0.13 -4.05
C THR A 88 -10.46 -0.52 -2.76
N VAL A 89 -9.35 0.15 -2.48
CA VAL A 89 -8.61 0.06 -1.21
C VAL A 89 -8.68 1.43 -0.51
N ILE A 90 -9.13 1.45 0.73
CA ILE A 90 -9.04 2.62 1.62
C ILE A 90 -7.78 2.44 2.46
N LEU A 91 -6.81 3.34 2.29
CA LEU A 91 -5.60 3.40 3.09
C LEU A 91 -5.76 4.50 4.15
N THR A 92 -5.56 4.16 5.43
CA THR A 92 -5.75 5.10 6.54
C THR A 92 -4.81 4.80 7.72
N GLY A 93 -4.99 5.50 8.83
CA GLY A 93 -4.32 5.25 10.11
C GLY A 93 -5.33 5.13 11.24
N ASN A 94 -5.15 4.16 12.12
CA ASN A 94 -5.98 4.02 13.31
C ASN A 94 -5.62 5.09 14.37
N GLY A 95 -6.59 5.45 15.19
CA GLY A 95 -6.45 6.45 16.26
C GLY A 95 -7.71 6.60 17.09
N PRO A 96 -7.70 7.56 18.02
CA PRO A 96 -6.57 8.43 18.38
C PRO A 96 -5.49 7.72 19.20
N SER A 97 -4.34 8.38 19.37
CA SER A 97 -3.33 7.93 20.33
C SER A 97 -3.86 8.05 21.76
N ALA A 98 -3.77 6.97 22.56
CA ALA A 98 -4.16 6.98 23.95
C ALA A 98 -3.30 7.91 24.81
N ARG A 99 -2.11 8.32 24.35
CA ARG A 99 -1.19 9.19 25.08
C ARG A 99 -1.67 10.64 25.17
N ASP A 100 -2.28 11.14 24.09
CA ASP A 100 -2.55 12.58 23.96
C ASP A 100 -3.74 12.91 23.03
N GLY A 101 -4.51 11.91 22.65
CA GLY A 101 -5.67 12.08 21.76
C GLY A 101 -5.35 12.48 20.33
N GLY A 102 -4.08 12.48 19.92
CA GLY A 102 -3.69 12.96 18.61
C GLY A 102 -3.90 11.93 17.51
N TRP A 103 -4.22 12.41 16.31
CA TRP A 103 -4.49 11.64 15.12
C TRP A 103 -3.34 11.68 14.12
N ALA A 104 -3.16 10.57 13.40
CA ALA A 104 -2.23 10.52 12.27
C ALA A 104 -2.70 9.53 11.21
N PHE A 105 -2.51 9.90 9.96
CA PHE A 105 -2.49 8.97 8.84
C PHE A 105 -1.19 8.15 8.89
N CYS A 106 -0.06 8.84 8.78
CA CYS A 106 1.27 8.29 8.92
C CYS A 106 2.28 9.43 9.08
N SER A 107 3.11 9.39 10.09
CA SER A 107 4.15 10.40 10.35
C SER A 107 5.49 10.11 9.65
N GLY A 108 5.53 9.16 8.73
CA GLY A 108 6.74 8.75 8.02
C GLY A 108 7.47 7.61 8.68
N GLY A 109 8.76 7.46 8.37
CA GLY A 109 9.57 6.40 8.95
C GLY A 109 9.91 6.64 10.42
N ASP A 110 9.89 5.58 11.21
CA ASP A 110 10.19 5.64 12.64
C ASP A 110 11.67 5.99 12.88
N GLN A 111 11.95 7.25 13.22
CA GLN A 111 13.30 7.76 13.37
C GLN A 111 14.07 7.11 14.53
N ARG A 112 13.39 6.48 15.50
CA ARG A 112 14.04 5.82 16.66
C ARG A 112 14.82 4.58 16.24
N ILE A 113 14.45 3.94 15.14
CA ILE A 113 15.10 2.74 14.61
C ILE A 113 15.91 3.02 13.33
N ARG A 114 16.03 4.30 12.93
CA ARG A 114 16.90 4.70 11.83
C ARG A 114 18.35 4.82 12.32
N GLY A 115 19.21 3.86 11.97
CA GLY A 115 20.63 3.90 12.21
C GLY A 115 21.40 4.65 11.11
N ARG A 116 22.72 4.61 11.21
CA ARG A 116 23.63 5.21 10.19
C ARG A 116 23.45 4.56 8.81
N ASP A 117 23.10 3.26 8.80
CA ASP A 117 22.93 2.45 7.59
C ASP A 117 21.46 2.31 7.16
N GLY A 118 20.59 3.20 7.65
CA GLY A 118 19.16 3.18 7.34
C GLY A 118 18.30 2.50 8.42
N TYR A 119 17.11 2.08 8.05
CA TYR A 119 16.17 1.40 8.94
C TYR A 119 16.60 -0.05 9.17
N ARG A 120 16.36 -0.56 10.39
CA ARG A 120 16.64 -1.94 10.78
C ARG A 120 15.37 -2.62 11.27
N TYR A 121 15.29 -3.94 11.08
CA TYR A 121 14.28 -4.74 11.78
C TYR A 121 14.60 -4.71 13.28
N GLU A 122 13.57 -4.51 14.10
CA GLU A 122 13.72 -4.65 15.54
C GLU A 122 14.02 -6.11 15.84
N VAL A 123 15.11 -6.37 16.52
CA VAL A 123 15.40 -7.68 17.09
C VAL A 123 14.48 -7.79 18.30
N GLU A 124 13.59 -8.78 18.36
CA GLU A 124 12.89 -9.09 19.60
C GLU A 124 13.92 -9.26 20.71
N PRO A 125 13.69 -8.71 21.92
CA PRO A 125 14.62 -8.94 23.02
C PRO A 125 14.66 -10.44 23.27
N THR A 126 15.68 -11.08 22.72
CA THR A 126 16.03 -12.45 23.07
C THR A 126 16.20 -12.44 24.56
N GLN A 127 15.43 -13.27 25.29
CA GLN A 127 15.69 -13.56 26.69
C GLN A 127 17.20 -13.77 26.84
N ALA A 128 17.79 -13.08 27.81
CA ALA A 128 19.23 -13.17 28.06
C ALA A 128 19.68 -14.65 28.00
N PRO A 129 20.78 -14.97 27.31
CA PRO A 129 21.22 -16.35 27.24
C PRO A 129 21.53 -16.82 28.66
N GLU A 130 20.81 -17.87 29.11
CA GLU A 130 21.27 -18.67 30.24
C GLU A 130 22.66 -19.21 29.93
N PRO A 131 23.56 -19.31 30.91
CA PRO A 131 24.92 -19.79 30.68
C PRO A 131 24.89 -21.21 30.12
N ALA A 132 25.58 -21.41 29.03
CA ALA A 132 25.66 -22.64 28.27
C ALA A 132 25.96 -23.84 29.15
N SER A 133 25.03 -24.78 29.26
CA SER A 133 25.30 -26.17 29.57
C SER A 133 25.19 -26.97 28.28
N SER A 134 26.27 -27.71 28.05
CA SER A 134 26.47 -28.59 26.92
C SER A 134 25.32 -29.60 26.72
N ALA A 135 24.76 -29.68 25.52
CA ALA A 135 24.46 -30.93 24.81
C ALA A 135 23.73 -30.68 23.50
N GLU A 136 24.28 -31.24 22.45
CA GLU A 136 23.67 -31.41 21.14
C GLU A 136 22.28 -32.03 21.21
N LYS A 137 21.36 -31.53 20.35
CA LYS A 137 20.53 -32.41 19.51
C LYS A 137 19.77 -31.61 18.45
N THR A 138 20.00 -32.01 17.23
CA THR A 138 19.26 -31.78 15.98
C THR A 138 17.73 -31.90 16.14
N ALA A 139 17.00 -30.96 15.56
CA ALA A 139 15.66 -31.22 15.04
C ALA A 139 15.44 -30.36 13.78
N GLU A 140 15.50 -31.04 12.66
CA GLU A 140 14.96 -30.55 11.38
C GLU A 140 13.44 -30.40 11.50
N SER A 141 12.91 -29.26 11.13
CA SER A 141 11.52 -29.16 10.64
C SER A 141 11.53 -28.32 9.38
N GLY A 142 11.39 -29.01 8.26
CA GLY A 142 11.48 -28.47 6.92
C GLY A 142 10.23 -27.66 6.55
N LEU A 143 10.46 -26.48 6.01
CA LEU A 143 9.58 -25.83 5.04
C LEU A 143 10.06 -26.24 3.65
N GLN A 144 9.38 -27.20 3.05
CA GLN A 144 9.62 -27.61 1.67
C GLN A 144 9.11 -26.51 0.73
N GLY A 145 10.01 -25.96 -0.10
CA GLY A 145 9.62 -25.17 -1.27
C GLY A 145 10.25 -23.79 -1.47
N ALA A 146 11.14 -23.33 -0.57
CA ALA A 146 11.91 -22.12 -0.84
C ALA A 146 13.20 -22.47 -1.61
N PRO A 147 13.60 -21.70 -2.67
CA PRO A 147 14.88 -21.91 -3.33
C PRO A 147 16.03 -21.79 -2.32
N GLU A 148 16.97 -22.73 -2.38
CA GLU A 148 18.15 -22.70 -1.53
C GLU A 148 18.88 -21.37 -1.66
N PRO A 149 19.15 -20.68 -0.56
CA PRO A 149 19.78 -19.38 -0.64
C PRO A 149 21.27 -19.52 -1.04
N ILE A 150 21.72 -18.68 -1.95
CA ILE A 150 23.13 -18.60 -2.39
C ILE A 150 24.05 -18.48 -1.15
N ALA A 151 25.00 -19.38 -1.02
CA ALA A 151 25.95 -19.37 0.08
C ALA A 151 26.79 -18.08 0.09
N THR A 152 26.73 -17.33 1.18
CA THR A 152 27.57 -16.14 1.38
C THR A 152 28.69 -16.45 2.34
N LEU A 153 29.92 -16.11 1.96
CA LEU A 153 31.10 -16.22 2.82
C LEU A 153 31.18 -14.98 3.72
N ASP A 154 31.63 -15.16 4.95
CA ASP A 154 31.99 -14.06 5.83
C ASP A 154 33.35 -13.43 5.36
N PRO A 155 33.81 -12.31 5.97
CA PRO A 155 35.09 -11.70 5.62
C PRO A 155 36.32 -12.62 5.79
N SER A 156 36.21 -13.73 6.50
CA SER A 156 37.26 -14.75 6.64
C SER A 156 37.19 -15.85 5.60
N GLY A 157 36.20 -15.82 4.69
CA GLY A 157 35.99 -16.84 3.68
C GLY A 157 35.23 -18.08 4.16
N GLN A 158 34.64 -18.03 5.36
CA GLN A 158 33.81 -19.11 5.89
C GLN A 158 32.31 -18.86 5.60
N LEU A 159 31.53 -19.94 5.56
CA LEU A 159 30.07 -19.86 5.46
C LEU A 159 29.52 -19.10 6.68
N ALA A 160 28.89 -17.94 6.45
CA ALA A 160 28.24 -17.19 7.51
C ALA A 160 27.19 -18.06 8.20
N SER A 161 27.07 -17.96 9.52
CA SER A 161 26.02 -18.64 10.27
C SER A 161 24.63 -18.26 9.70
N THR A 162 23.66 -19.14 9.79
CA THR A 162 22.29 -18.89 9.31
C THR A 162 21.70 -17.59 9.91
N THR A 163 22.00 -17.31 11.17
CA THR A 163 21.56 -16.09 11.88
C THR A 163 22.23 -14.85 11.30
N ALA A 164 23.56 -14.83 11.17
CA ALA A 164 24.29 -13.67 10.61
C ALA A 164 23.88 -13.39 9.15
N ARG A 165 23.54 -14.43 8.40
CA ARG A 165 23.05 -14.30 7.06
C ARG A 165 21.65 -13.68 7.02
N ARG A 166 20.72 -14.14 7.87
CA ARG A 166 19.37 -13.57 8.00
C ARG A 166 19.44 -12.08 8.36
N GLU A 167 20.25 -11.73 9.35
CA GLU A 167 20.48 -10.34 9.76
C GLU A 167 20.99 -9.46 8.61
N ARG A 168 21.89 -9.96 7.77
CA ARG A 168 22.38 -9.23 6.59
C ARG A 168 21.29 -9.03 5.53
N ILE A 169 20.47 -10.03 5.29
CA ILE A 169 19.35 -9.94 4.35
C ILE A 169 18.34 -8.93 4.86
N ASP A 170 17.97 -9.00 6.13
CA ASP A 170 17.01 -8.09 6.74
C ASP A 170 17.53 -6.65 6.76
N ALA A 171 18.81 -6.45 7.06
CA ALA A 171 19.46 -5.13 6.98
C ALA A 171 19.46 -4.58 5.55
N ALA A 172 19.75 -5.42 4.55
CA ALA A 172 19.71 -5.00 3.14
C ALA A 172 18.30 -4.65 2.66
N ARG A 173 17.29 -5.39 3.10
CA ARG A 173 15.87 -5.09 2.81
C ARG A 173 15.45 -3.76 3.42
N ALA A 174 15.70 -3.57 4.71
CA ALA A 174 15.34 -2.36 5.44
C ALA A 174 16.08 -1.13 4.90
N GLY A 175 17.36 -1.26 4.60
CA GLY A 175 18.21 -0.18 4.09
C GLY A 175 17.83 0.33 2.69
N ARG A 176 17.07 -0.45 1.92
CA ARG A 176 16.59 -0.06 0.58
C ARG A 176 15.31 0.78 0.60
N LEU A 177 14.92 1.34 1.74
CA LEU A 177 13.67 2.10 1.88
C LEU A 177 12.47 1.33 1.30
N HIS A 178 12.24 0.16 1.84
CA HIS A 178 11.22 -0.81 1.37
C HIS A 178 9.82 -0.20 1.19
N ILE A 179 9.52 0.93 1.86
CA ILE A 179 8.28 1.70 1.64
C ILE A 179 8.08 2.14 0.19
N LEU A 180 9.16 2.29 -0.60
CA LEU A 180 9.07 2.62 -2.02
C LEU A 180 8.39 1.50 -2.83
N GLU A 181 8.52 0.24 -2.38
CA GLU A 181 7.81 -0.88 -3.00
C GLU A 181 6.30 -0.82 -2.73
N VAL A 182 5.90 -0.34 -1.54
CA VAL A 182 4.49 -0.07 -1.23
C VAL A 182 3.95 1.06 -2.12
N GLN A 183 4.70 2.14 -2.28
CA GLN A 183 4.32 3.24 -3.19
C GLN A 183 4.19 2.74 -4.63
N ARG A 184 5.13 1.92 -5.10
CA ARG A 184 5.08 1.31 -6.44
C ARG A 184 3.85 0.41 -6.59
N LEU A 185 3.56 -0.41 -5.58
CA LEU A 185 2.39 -1.28 -5.59
C LEU A 185 1.09 -0.47 -5.67
N ILE A 186 0.93 0.59 -4.86
CA ILE A 186 -0.22 1.50 -4.90
C ILE A 186 -0.39 2.08 -6.32
N ARG A 187 0.69 2.57 -6.91
CA ARG A 187 0.65 3.21 -8.24
C ARG A 187 0.30 2.22 -9.35
N THR A 188 0.81 1.00 -9.29
CA THR A 188 0.70 0.03 -10.40
C THR A 188 -0.43 -0.99 -10.25
N MET A 189 -1.07 -1.09 -9.08
CA MET A 189 -2.18 -2.03 -8.90
C MET A 189 -3.41 -1.63 -9.72
N PRO A 190 -4.16 -2.60 -10.28
CA PRO A 190 -5.36 -2.35 -11.08
C PRO A 190 -6.59 -2.04 -10.22
N LYS A 191 -6.43 -1.30 -9.13
CA LYS A 191 -7.45 -0.94 -8.14
C LYS A 191 -7.33 0.54 -7.82
N VAL A 192 -8.43 1.17 -7.45
CA VAL A 192 -8.41 2.54 -6.91
C VAL A 192 -7.94 2.50 -5.46
N VAL A 193 -6.98 3.33 -5.11
CA VAL A 193 -6.51 3.49 -3.73
C VAL A 193 -6.89 4.88 -3.24
N ILE A 194 -7.64 4.95 -2.15
CA ILE A 194 -8.14 6.18 -1.54
C ILE A 194 -7.40 6.38 -0.21
N ALA A 195 -6.68 7.48 -0.06
CA ALA A 195 -6.15 7.89 1.24
C ALA A 195 -7.27 8.57 2.05
N ALA A 196 -7.64 8.00 3.18
CA ALA A 196 -8.46 8.66 4.20
C ALA A 196 -7.53 9.17 5.30
N VAL A 197 -7.32 10.49 5.36
CA VAL A 197 -6.29 11.14 6.20
C VAL A 197 -6.90 11.65 7.50
N PRO A 198 -6.85 10.88 8.61
CA PRO A 198 -7.49 11.27 9.87
C PRO A 198 -6.69 12.28 10.69
N GLY A 199 -5.44 12.54 10.35
CA GLY A 199 -4.54 13.40 11.10
C GLY A 199 -3.24 13.66 10.38
N TRP A 200 -2.11 13.67 11.10
CA TRP A 200 -0.79 13.95 10.51
C TRP A 200 -0.43 13.02 9.35
N ALA A 201 -0.12 13.62 8.21
CA ALA A 201 0.53 12.99 7.06
C ALA A 201 1.89 13.67 6.86
N ALA A 202 2.98 13.05 7.31
CA ALA A 202 4.30 13.71 7.32
C ALA A 202 5.40 12.84 6.72
N GLY A 203 6.37 13.45 6.05
CA GLY A 203 7.48 12.76 5.39
C GLY A 203 7.00 11.65 4.47
N GLY A 204 7.45 10.41 4.70
CA GLY A 204 6.97 9.24 3.94
C GLY A 204 5.45 9.00 4.02
N GLY A 205 4.78 9.44 5.09
CA GLY A 205 3.32 9.42 5.18
C GLY A 205 2.65 10.43 4.26
N HIS A 206 3.22 11.61 4.10
CA HIS A 206 2.78 12.58 3.10
C HIS A 206 2.93 11.98 1.69
N SER A 207 4.06 11.32 1.42
CA SER A 207 4.30 10.67 0.13
C SER A 207 3.36 9.49 -0.15
N LEU A 208 2.95 8.74 0.88
CA LEU A 208 1.90 7.73 0.75
C LEU A 208 0.55 8.35 0.35
N ASN A 209 0.17 9.51 0.93
CA ASN A 209 -1.02 10.23 0.50
C ASN A 209 -0.92 10.66 -0.97
N VAL A 210 0.21 11.24 -1.36
CA VAL A 210 0.45 11.75 -2.73
C VAL A 210 0.37 10.66 -3.80
N VAL A 211 0.80 9.44 -3.49
CA VAL A 211 0.80 8.32 -4.44
C VAL A 211 -0.56 7.63 -4.59
N CYS A 212 -1.48 7.83 -3.65
CA CYS A 212 -2.86 7.32 -3.76
C CYS A 212 -3.60 8.01 -4.92
N ASP A 213 -4.60 7.32 -5.47
CA ASP A 213 -5.36 7.83 -6.60
C ASP A 213 -6.29 9.00 -6.21
N LEU A 214 -6.86 8.90 -5.00
CA LEU A 214 -7.77 9.89 -4.41
C LEU A 214 -7.42 10.08 -2.93
N SER A 215 -7.77 11.25 -2.38
CA SER A 215 -7.52 11.57 -0.98
C SER A 215 -8.67 12.35 -0.38
N ILE A 216 -9.04 11.99 0.85
CA ILE A 216 -10.04 12.70 1.67
C ILE A 216 -9.39 13.02 3.01
N ALA A 217 -9.58 14.21 3.54
CA ALA A 217 -8.93 14.65 4.76
C ALA A 217 -9.91 15.08 5.85
N SER A 218 -9.56 14.77 7.10
CA SER A 218 -10.26 15.28 8.26
C SER A 218 -10.05 16.80 8.40
N ARG A 219 -11.12 17.57 8.48
CA ARG A 219 -11.11 19.02 8.70
C ARG A 219 -10.41 19.39 10.00
N GLN A 220 -10.70 18.65 11.07
CA GLN A 220 -10.25 19.00 12.43
C GLN A 220 -8.81 18.59 12.70
N HIS A 221 -8.31 17.52 12.06
CA HIS A 221 -7.07 16.89 12.51
C HIS A 221 -6.03 16.69 11.42
N ALA A 222 -6.40 16.74 10.13
CA ALA A 222 -5.42 16.49 9.06
C ALA A 222 -4.43 17.66 8.93
N LEU A 223 -3.17 17.32 9.07
CA LEU A 223 -2.02 18.21 8.91
C LEU A 223 -1.00 17.54 8.01
N PHE A 224 -0.46 18.30 7.09
CA PHE A 224 0.46 17.83 6.07
C PHE A 224 1.82 18.51 6.21
N LYS A 225 2.90 17.74 6.04
CA LYS A 225 4.26 18.26 6.12
C LYS A 225 5.26 17.35 5.43
N GLN A 226 6.16 17.92 4.63
CA GLN A 226 7.38 17.21 4.24
C GLN A 226 8.50 17.54 5.24
N THR A 227 9.07 16.50 5.86
CA THR A 227 10.02 16.65 6.96
C THR A 227 11.47 16.41 6.55
N ASP A 228 11.70 15.94 5.33
CA ASP A 228 13.00 15.43 4.87
C ASP A 228 14.15 16.41 5.07
N ALA A 229 13.97 17.67 4.67
CA ALA A 229 14.99 18.71 4.85
C ALA A 229 15.36 18.95 6.32
N ASN A 230 14.41 18.73 7.26
CA ASN A 230 14.66 18.93 8.69
C ASN A 230 15.44 17.76 9.32
N VAL A 231 15.35 16.57 8.74
CA VAL A 231 15.94 15.33 9.32
C VAL A 231 17.10 14.80 8.49
N GLY A 232 17.61 15.58 7.54
CA GLY A 232 18.73 15.19 6.68
C GLY A 232 18.41 13.99 5.79
N SER A 233 17.18 13.92 5.31
CA SER A 233 16.68 12.91 4.35
C SER A 233 16.20 13.61 3.07
N PHE A 234 15.74 12.83 2.09
CA PHE A 234 15.07 13.36 0.90
C PHE A 234 14.17 12.29 0.28
N ASP A 235 13.00 12.70 -0.21
CA ASP A 235 12.12 11.86 -0.99
C ASP A 235 12.46 11.98 -2.48
N ALA A 236 13.24 11.04 -2.97
CA ALA A 236 13.59 10.91 -4.39
C ALA A 236 12.62 9.98 -5.14
N GLY A 237 11.60 9.46 -4.47
CA GLY A 237 10.59 8.58 -5.04
C GLY A 237 9.41 9.34 -5.68
N TYR A 238 8.27 8.70 -5.68
CA TYR A 238 7.05 9.26 -6.25
C TYR A 238 6.54 10.51 -5.52
N GLY A 239 6.83 10.65 -4.20
CA GLY A 239 6.31 11.76 -3.40
C GLY A 239 6.65 13.12 -3.97
N SER A 240 7.94 13.40 -4.27
CA SER A 240 8.34 14.69 -4.82
C SER A 240 7.85 14.91 -6.25
N ALA A 241 7.97 13.90 -7.11
CA ALA A 241 7.60 14.01 -8.52
C ALA A 241 6.10 14.19 -8.73
N LEU A 242 5.27 13.38 -8.04
CA LEU A 242 3.82 13.46 -8.19
C LEU A 242 3.23 14.69 -7.49
N LEU A 243 3.80 15.09 -6.34
CA LEU A 243 3.35 16.33 -5.69
C LEU A 243 3.51 17.55 -6.61
N ALA A 244 4.64 17.63 -7.33
CA ALA A 244 4.88 18.72 -8.28
C ALA A 244 3.81 18.77 -9.40
N ARG A 245 3.31 17.62 -9.83
CA ARG A 245 2.19 17.55 -10.79
C ARG A 245 0.86 17.99 -10.19
N GLN A 246 0.59 17.65 -8.92
CA GLN A 246 -0.66 17.97 -8.26
C GLN A 246 -0.78 19.45 -7.93
N VAL A 247 0.29 20.05 -7.37
CA VAL A 247 0.27 21.43 -6.83
C VAL A 247 1.08 22.44 -7.65
N GLY A 248 1.77 21.99 -8.68
CA GLY A 248 2.73 22.79 -9.45
C GLY A 248 4.11 22.87 -8.78
N ASP A 249 5.15 23.06 -9.62
CA ASP A 249 6.56 22.95 -9.22
C ASP A 249 6.94 23.92 -8.08
N LYS A 250 6.49 25.19 -8.14
CA LYS A 250 6.81 26.20 -7.11
C LYS A 250 6.25 25.82 -5.74
N ARG A 251 5.01 25.32 -5.68
CA ARG A 251 4.37 24.93 -4.44
C ARG A 251 5.02 23.65 -3.87
N ALA A 252 5.32 22.67 -4.71
CA ALA A 252 6.01 21.47 -4.29
C ALA A 252 7.38 21.82 -3.67
N ARG A 253 8.16 22.69 -4.30
CA ARG A 253 9.45 23.16 -3.76
C ARG A 253 9.30 23.88 -2.43
N GLU A 254 8.27 24.74 -2.27
CA GLU A 254 7.96 25.39 -1.00
C GLU A 254 7.68 24.36 0.11
N ILE A 255 6.86 23.35 -0.17
CA ILE A 255 6.51 22.28 0.78
C ILE A 255 7.77 21.51 1.21
N PHE A 256 8.61 21.10 0.27
CA PHE A 256 9.82 20.32 0.56
C PHE A 256 10.94 21.16 1.17
N PHE A 257 11.23 22.34 0.64
CA PHE A 257 12.40 23.12 1.05
C PHE A 257 12.17 23.88 2.36
N LEU A 258 10.96 24.37 2.59
CA LEU A 258 10.64 25.12 3.80
C LEU A 258 10.09 24.23 4.92
N ALA A 259 9.69 23.00 4.59
CA ALA A 259 9.13 22.02 5.54
C ALA A 259 8.04 22.61 6.45
N ARG A 260 7.22 23.50 5.91
CA ARG A 260 6.09 24.11 6.65
C ARG A 260 4.93 23.13 6.75
N THR A 261 4.22 23.21 7.87
CA THR A 261 2.95 22.50 8.05
C THR A 261 1.83 23.27 7.36
N TYR A 262 0.90 22.56 6.74
CA TYR A 262 -0.32 23.12 6.18
C TYR A 262 -1.51 22.23 6.55
N ASP A 263 -2.69 22.83 6.63
CA ASP A 263 -3.94 22.19 7.06
C ASP A 263 -4.72 21.55 5.91
N ALA A 264 -5.84 20.92 6.24
CA ALA A 264 -6.70 20.22 5.31
C ALA A 264 -7.26 21.14 4.21
N GLU A 265 -7.80 22.30 4.58
CA GLU A 265 -8.36 23.26 3.64
C GLU A 265 -7.31 23.81 2.68
N THR A 266 -6.10 24.01 3.15
CA THR A 266 -4.97 24.39 2.30
C THR A 266 -4.58 23.27 1.35
N ALA A 267 -4.58 22.01 1.84
CA ALA A 267 -4.30 20.82 1.02
C ALA A 267 -5.34 20.66 -0.11
N GLU A 268 -6.62 20.85 0.18
CA GLU A 268 -7.70 20.82 -0.80
C GLU A 268 -7.53 21.94 -1.84
N ARG A 269 -7.35 23.18 -1.38
CA ARG A 269 -7.14 24.34 -2.26
C ARG A 269 -5.93 24.20 -3.18
N TRP A 270 -4.91 23.48 -2.75
CA TRP A 270 -3.69 23.22 -3.56
C TRP A 270 -3.80 21.96 -4.44
N GLY A 271 -4.83 21.13 -4.23
CA GLY A 271 -5.02 19.89 -4.99
C GLY A 271 -4.24 18.69 -4.45
N VAL A 272 -3.79 18.73 -3.19
CA VAL A 272 -3.16 17.60 -2.50
C VAL A 272 -4.21 16.58 -2.07
N VAL A 273 -5.42 17.05 -1.73
CA VAL A 273 -6.57 16.20 -1.39
C VAL A 273 -7.78 16.61 -2.23
N ASN A 274 -8.71 15.68 -2.45
CA ASN A 274 -9.90 15.90 -3.27
C ASN A 274 -11.04 16.55 -2.48
N GLU A 275 -11.17 16.20 -1.20
CA GLU A 275 -12.28 16.67 -0.36
C GLU A 275 -11.88 16.72 1.11
N VAL A 276 -12.37 17.74 1.82
CA VAL A 276 -12.22 17.90 3.27
C VAL A 276 -13.58 17.72 3.93
N VAL A 277 -13.66 16.78 4.88
CA VAL A 277 -14.89 16.42 5.58
C VAL A 277 -14.70 16.50 7.09
N ASP A 278 -15.81 16.55 7.82
CA ASP A 278 -15.75 16.44 9.29
C ASP A 278 -15.17 15.09 9.68
N HIS A 279 -14.38 15.08 10.76
CA HIS A 279 -13.60 13.93 11.18
C HIS A 279 -14.44 12.65 11.34
N ALA A 280 -15.62 12.77 11.96
CA ALA A 280 -16.52 11.65 12.16
C ALA A 280 -17.04 11.03 10.83
N GLU A 281 -17.04 11.80 9.75
CA GLU A 281 -17.52 11.37 8.44
C GLU A 281 -16.42 10.85 7.51
N LEU A 282 -15.16 10.87 7.94
CA LEU A 282 -14.02 10.56 7.09
C LEU A 282 -14.10 9.15 6.49
N GLU A 283 -14.33 8.12 7.31
CA GLU A 283 -14.43 6.75 6.82
C GLU A 283 -15.72 6.52 6.01
N ASN A 284 -16.81 7.17 6.40
CA ASN A 284 -18.07 7.11 5.65
C ASN A 284 -17.90 7.65 4.22
N LYS A 285 -17.23 8.80 4.09
CA LYS A 285 -16.94 9.41 2.79
C LYS A 285 -16.00 8.53 1.93
N ALA A 286 -15.00 7.90 2.54
CA ALA A 286 -14.14 6.98 1.84
C ALA A 286 -14.90 5.74 1.33
N ILE A 287 -15.83 5.21 2.11
CA ILE A 287 -16.72 4.12 1.69
C ILE A 287 -17.62 4.59 0.55
N GLU A 288 -18.24 5.78 0.65
CA GLU A 288 -19.05 6.38 -0.41
C GLU A 288 -18.28 6.47 -1.74
N TYR A 289 -17.05 6.95 -1.71
CA TYR A 289 -16.19 6.99 -2.91
C TYR A 289 -15.95 5.60 -3.48
N GLY A 290 -15.68 4.60 -2.63
CA GLY A 290 -15.52 3.22 -3.04
C GLY A 290 -16.80 2.64 -3.67
N GLU A 291 -17.96 2.98 -3.13
CA GLU A 291 -19.26 2.59 -3.69
C GLU A 291 -19.52 3.23 -5.06
N ILE A 292 -19.18 4.52 -5.21
CA ILE A 292 -19.26 5.20 -6.50
C ILE A 292 -18.34 4.50 -7.52
N VAL A 293 -17.10 4.17 -7.15
CA VAL A 293 -16.16 3.43 -8.01
C VAL A 293 -16.74 2.08 -8.41
N ALA A 294 -17.41 1.37 -7.49
CA ALA A 294 -18.03 0.08 -7.74
C ALA A 294 -19.16 0.13 -8.80
N THR A 295 -19.75 1.29 -9.05
CA THR A 295 -20.74 1.48 -10.14
C THR A 295 -20.10 1.67 -11.53
N LYS A 296 -18.78 1.78 -11.61
CA LYS A 296 -18.06 2.02 -12.86
C LYS A 296 -17.51 0.72 -13.44
N SER A 297 -17.22 0.74 -14.74
CA SER A 297 -16.58 -0.40 -15.40
C SER A 297 -15.20 -0.68 -14.80
N PRO A 298 -14.94 -1.86 -14.22
CA PRO A 298 -13.63 -2.20 -13.66
C PRO A 298 -12.51 -2.13 -14.70
N GLN A 299 -12.79 -2.49 -15.96
CA GLN A 299 -11.83 -2.37 -17.04
C GLN A 299 -11.51 -0.92 -17.36
N ALA A 300 -12.53 -0.05 -17.49
CA ALA A 300 -12.31 1.35 -17.80
C ALA A 300 -11.50 2.06 -16.69
N ILE A 301 -11.83 1.84 -15.42
CA ILE A 301 -11.08 2.39 -14.27
C ILE A 301 -9.61 1.96 -14.33
N ARG A 302 -9.35 0.67 -14.54
CA ARG A 302 -8.00 0.13 -14.62
C ARG A 302 -7.19 0.75 -15.77
N MET A 303 -7.80 0.82 -16.97
CA MET A 303 -7.16 1.42 -18.14
C MET A 303 -6.89 2.91 -17.95
N LEU A 304 -7.83 3.66 -17.35
CA LEU A 304 -7.65 5.07 -17.04
C LEU A 304 -6.49 5.28 -16.04
N LYS A 305 -6.41 4.48 -14.97
CA LYS A 305 -5.30 4.56 -14.03
C LYS A 305 -3.95 4.35 -14.72
N PHE A 306 -3.84 3.33 -15.56
CA PHE A 306 -2.61 3.07 -16.29
C PHE A 306 -2.29 4.17 -17.30
N ALA A 307 -3.30 4.74 -17.99
CA ALA A 307 -3.11 5.85 -18.91
C ALA A 307 -2.62 7.13 -18.21
N PHE A 308 -3.17 7.46 -17.03
CA PHE A 308 -2.68 8.58 -16.21
C PHE A 308 -1.21 8.41 -15.81
N ASN A 309 -0.80 7.17 -15.52
CA ASN A 309 0.55 6.88 -15.06
C ASN A 309 1.57 6.81 -16.20
N LEU A 310 1.15 6.36 -17.37
CA LEU A 310 2.03 6.03 -18.50
C LEU A 310 2.95 7.18 -18.91
N ALA A 311 2.43 8.41 -18.91
CA ALA A 311 3.19 9.59 -19.35
C ALA A 311 4.43 9.85 -18.50
N ASP A 312 4.41 9.49 -17.20
CA ASP A 312 5.51 9.74 -16.28
C ASP A 312 6.40 8.51 -16.06
N ASP A 313 5.79 7.32 -16.12
CA ASP A 313 6.48 6.08 -15.78
C ASP A 313 7.34 5.55 -16.94
N GLY A 314 7.28 6.17 -18.11
CA GLY A 314 8.10 5.81 -19.27
C GLY A 314 8.00 4.31 -19.63
N LEU A 315 9.12 3.65 -19.85
CA LEU A 315 9.14 2.22 -20.21
C LEU A 315 8.54 1.31 -19.13
N ALA A 316 8.64 1.67 -17.86
CA ALA A 316 8.01 0.91 -16.77
C ALA A 316 6.47 1.00 -16.86
N GLY A 317 5.94 2.18 -17.12
CA GLY A 317 4.51 2.38 -17.38
C GLY A 317 4.03 1.69 -18.64
N GLN A 318 4.84 1.74 -19.71
CA GLN A 318 4.58 1.01 -20.96
C GLN A 318 4.42 -0.50 -20.70
N GLN A 319 5.28 -1.09 -19.87
CA GLN A 319 5.21 -2.52 -19.52
C GLN A 319 3.93 -2.87 -18.75
N VAL A 320 3.51 -2.01 -17.81
CA VAL A 320 2.25 -2.20 -17.06
C VAL A 320 1.04 -2.09 -18.00
N PHE A 321 1.02 -1.06 -18.85
CA PHE A 321 -0.04 -0.87 -19.85
C PHE A 321 -0.11 -2.01 -20.87
N ALA A 322 1.04 -2.50 -21.34
CA ALA A 322 1.13 -3.56 -22.33
C ALA A 322 0.44 -4.86 -21.87
N GLY A 323 0.52 -5.20 -20.59
CA GLY A 323 -0.17 -6.38 -20.04
C GLY A 323 -1.69 -6.34 -20.26
N GLU A 324 -2.33 -5.20 -20.01
CA GLU A 324 -3.77 -5.03 -20.25
C GLU A 324 -4.09 -4.90 -21.74
N ALA A 325 -3.31 -4.13 -22.48
CA ALA A 325 -3.52 -3.96 -23.94
C ALA A 325 -3.44 -5.32 -24.67
N THR A 326 -2.45 -6.14 -24.33
CA THR A 326 -2.31 -7.49 -24.90
C THR A 326 -3.49 -8.39 -24.54
N ARG A 327 -3.94 -8.35 -23.27
CA ARG A 327 -5.13 -9.12 -22.83
C ARG A 327 -6.38 -8.72 -23.61
N LEU A 328 -6.60 -7.42 -23.84
CA LEU A 328 -7.73 -6.93 -24.61
C LEU A 328 -7.61 -7.31 -26.10
N ALA A 329 -6.41 -7.23 -26.66
CA ALA A 329 -6.15 -7.64 -28.03
C ALA A 329 -6.49 -9.12 -28.29
N TYR A 330 -6.15 -10.01 -27.32
CA TYR A 330 -6.50 -11.44 -27.43
C TYR A 330 -8.02 -11.74 -27.41
N MET A 331 -8.85 -10.77 -27.04
CA MET A 331 -10.31 -10.92 -27.03
C MET A 331 -10.96 -10.53 -28.37
N THR A 332 -10.17 -10.11 -29.37
CA THR A 332 -10.67 -9.69 -30.68
C THR A 332 -10.78 -10.88 -31.64
N ASP A 333 -11.67 -10.77 -32.62
CA ASP A 333 -11.80 -11.77 -33.70
C ASP A 333 -10.54 -11.85 -34.55
N GLU A 334 -9.79 -10.76 -34.73
CA GLU A 334 -8.48 -10.75 -35.37
C GLU A 334 -7.47 -11.67 -34.68
N ALA A 335 -7.42 -11.64 -33.35
CA ALA A 335 -6.55 -12.52 -32.58
C ALA A 335 -6.98 -14.00 -32.67
N VAL A 336 -8.29 -14.27 -32.78
CA VAL A 336 -8.83 -15.62 -33.05
C VAL A 336 -8.37 -16.10 -34.41
N GLU A 337 -8.52 -15.30 -35.45
CA GLU A 337 -8.03 -15.66 -36.83
C GLU A 337 -6.51 -15.89 -36.82
N GLY A 338 -5.75 -15.00 -36.17
CA GLY A 338 -4.29 -15.15 -36.07
C GLY A 338 -3.87 -16.46 -35.40
N ARG A 339 -4.52 -16.82 -34.29
CA ARG A 339 -4.28 -18.08 -33.59
C ARG A 339 -4.66 -19.29 -34.45
N ASP A 340 -5.87 -19.28 -35.00
CA ASP A 340 -6.46 -20.44 -35.70
C ASP A 340 -5.71 -20.70 -37.00
N SER A 341 -5.32 -19.67 -37.73
CA SER A 341 -4.48 -19.80 -38.93
C SER A 341 -3.13 -20.45 -38.62
N PHE A 342 -2.47 -19.99 -37.54
CA PHE A 342 -1.20 -20.54 -37.08
C PHE A 342 -1.31 -22.03 -36.68
N VAL A 343 -2.29 -22.35 -35.84
CA VAL A 343 -2.53 -23.75 -35.39
C VAL A 343 -2.85 -24.68 -36.54
N ASN A 344 -3.67 -24.22 -37.50
CA ASN A 344 -4.09 -25.00 -38.67
C ASN A 344 -3.08 -24.95 -39.84
N LYS A 345 -1.93 -24.28 -39.65
CA LYS A 345 -0.87 -24.17 -40.67
C LYS A 345 -1.39 -23.65 -42.00
N ARG A 346 -2.28 -22.70 -41.98
CA ARG A 346 -2.82 -22.01 -43.17
C ARG A 346 -2.45 -20.54 -43.14
N PRO A 347 -2.43 -19.82 -44.26
CA PRO A 347 -2.36 -18.37 -44.29
C PRO A 347 -3.53 -17.75 -43.51
N ALA A 348 -3.25 -16.66 -42.78
CA ALA A 348 -4.29 -15.88 -42.14
C ALA A 348 -5.09 -15.07 -43.17
N ASP A 349 -6.40 -15.01 -43.00
CA ASP A 349 -7.30 -14.20 -43.83
C ASP A 349 -7.75 -12.95 -43.08
N TRP A 350 -7.12 -11.83 -43.42
CA TRP A 350 -7.42 -10.52 -42.83
C TRP A 350 -8.49 -9.74 -43.58
N SER A 351 -9.04 -10.29 -44.66
CA SER A 351 -9.95 -9.57 -45.58
C SER A 351 -11.29 -9.14 -44.93
N SER A 352 -11.70 -9.85 -43.87
CA SER A 352 -12.92 -9.52 -43.14
C SER A 352 -12.75 -8.38 -42.08
N PHE A 353 -11.50 -7.94 -41.85
CA PHE A 353 -11.21 -6.93 -40.82
C PHE A 353 -10.94 -5.56 -41.46
N PRO A 354 -11.65 -4.51 -41.07
CA PRO A 354 -11.46 -3.19 -41.63
C PRO A 354 -10.19 -2.53 -41.09
N TYR A 355 -9.53 -1.76 -41.95
CA TYR A 355 -8.48 -0.84 -41.51
C TYR A 355 -9.13 0.44 -40.97
N TYR A 356 -8.98 0.66 -39.65
CA TYR A 356 -9.43 1.90 -39.03
C TYR A 356 -8.35 2.98 -39.10
N PHE A 357 -8.76 4.24 -39.18
CA PHE A 357 -7.88 5.42 -39.20
C PHE A 357 -8.33 6.49 -38.24
#